data_92393c83a5d93a84c63ff1f83bfe7629
#
_entry.id   92393c83a5d93a84c63ff1f83bfe7629
#
_cell.length_a   1.000
_cell.length_b   1.000
_cell.length_c   1.000
_cell.angle_alpha   90.00
_cell.angle_beta   90.00
_cell.angle_gamma   90.00
#
_symmetry.space_group_name_H-M   'P 1'
#
loop_
_entity.id
_entity.type
_entity.pdbx_description
1 polymer ?
#
loop_
_entity_poly.entity_id
_entity_poly.type
_entity_poly.pdbx_seq_one_letter_code
_entity_poly.pdbx_strand_id
1 'polypeptide(L)'
;MRLKSIQKCQPGDKLARSIYTENGTILVGAGVELTQRMIDRLKTKNVNSLYIQDKRTDDIIVETVISENTRRQAMSMIHDTFRTVHQVPDKWQQLFSDKGLGRKLRDVMQIVADELNNSDSAINLLADACAFDNYIFTHSFNVALYSTALAINTGCSEKDVLEISIGGMLHDIGKVHIPDNILKKPGRLTQEEFEIMKRHTEIGFEMLRRQDDIPLLAAHCAFQHHERWDGTGYPRHLKKEEIHPFGRLMAVADVFDALTSHRVYRRGMLPHEAMEVLYSGSGKLFDQVYVEALRNTIALYPVGLTVTLNNGLSGVVVDSNKGMPSRPIVRILVDEDGRDIEHPYECDLSKMLTIMIIACGDLV
;
A
#
# COMPACT_ATOMS: atom_id res chain seq x y z
N MET A 1 -13.31 -14.35 9.56
CA MET A 1 -13.19 -12.93 10.00
C MET A 1 -13.67 -11.97 8.92
N ARG A 2 -14.17 -10.78 9.28
CA ARG A 2 -14.58 -9.76 8.30
C ARG A 2 -13.98 -8.38 8.61
N LEU A 3 -13.81 -7.58 7.56
CA LEU A 3 -13.34 -6.19 7.66
C LEU A 3 -14.52 -5.30 8.07
N LYS A 4 -14.34 -4.48 9.11
CA LYS A 4 -15.33 -3.54 9.63
C LYS A 4 -14.72 -2.15 9.76
N SER A 5 -15.43 -1.12 9.30
CA SER A 5 -14.99 0.27 9.50
C SER A 5 -14.93 0.59 11.00
N ILE A 6 -13.87 1.30 11.41
CA ILE A 6 -13.71 1.75 12.82
C ILE A 6 -14.91 2.61 13.29
N GLN A 7 -15.58 3.31 12.35
CA GLN A 7 -16.74 4.14 12.66
C GLN A 7 -17.97 3.32 13.07
N LYS A 8 -18.04 2.06 12.59
CA LYS A 8 -19.10 1.11 12.88
C LYS A 8 -18.70 0.06 13.94
N CYS A 9 -17.44 0.07 14.41
CA CYS A 9 -17.02 -0.77 15.52
C CYS A 9 -17.74 -0.37 16.82
N GLN A 10 -18.11 -1.37 17.60
CA GLN A 10 -18.83 -1.20 18.86
C GLN A 10 -18.06 -1.88 20.01
N PRO A 11 -18.22 -1.43 21.26
CA PRO A 11 -17.75 -2.19 22.42
C PRO A 11 -18.29 -3.61 22.38
N GLY A 12 -17.41 -4.59 22.62
CA GLY A 12 -17.73 -6.02 22.48
C GLY A 12 -17.28 -6.65 21.16
N ASP A 13 -16.99 -5.86 20.11
CA ASP A 13 -16.37 -6.39 18.90
C ASP A 13 -14.98 -6.99 19.24
N LYS A 14 -14.71 -8.20 18.77
CA LYS A 14 -13.48 -8.92 19.07
C LYS A 14 -12.53 -8.89 17.88
N LEU A 15 -11.29 -8.44 18.10
CA LEU A 15 -10.30 -8.36 17.05
C LEU A 15 -9.94 -9.75 16.50
N ALA A 16 -9.95 -9.91 15.19
CA ALA A 16 -9.46 -11.10 14.52
C ALA A 16 -7.95 -11.04 14.25
N ARG A 17 -7.37 -9.84 14.10
CA ARG A 17 -5.94 -9.61 13.83
C ARG A 17 -5.37 -8.54 14.74
N SER A 18 -4.08 -8.68 15.10
CA SER A 18 -3.37 -7.68 15.91
C SER A 18 -3.20 -6.36 15.16
N ILE A 19 -3.20 -5.26 15.90
CA ILE A 19 -2.87 -3.92 15.41
C ILE A 19 -1.48 -3.56 15.92
N TYR A 20 -0.63 -3.05 15.04
CA TYR A 20 0.76 -2.73 15.34
C TYR A 20 1.00 -1.22 15.39
N THR A 21 2.02 -0.82 16.15
CA THR A 21 2.58 0.55 16.13
C THR A 21 3.60 0.70 14.99
N GLU A 22 4.05 1.92 14.73
CA GLU A 22 5.12 2.23 13.77
C GLU A 22 6.41 1.42 14.00
N ASN A 23 6.71 1.12 15.25
CA ASN A 23 7.91 0.37 15.65
C ASN A 23 7.69 -1.15 15.61
N GLY A 24 6.58 -1.62 15.01
CA GLY A 24 6.24 -3.03 14.91
C GLY A 24 5.86 -3.70 16.24
N THR A 25 5.61 -2.93 17.32
CA THR A 25 5.07 -3.48 18.56
C THR A 25 3.55 -3.64 18.50
N ILE A 26 3.02 -4.66 19.17
CA ILE A 26 1.57 -4.87 19.22
C ILE A 26 0.93 -3.75 20.05
N LEU A 27 0.04 -2.99 19.41
CA LEU A 27 -0.79 -1.97 20.08
C LEU A 27 -2.04 -2.59 20.72
N VAL A 28 -2.73 -3.47 19.98
CA VAL A 28 -3.86 -4.27 20.46
C VAL A 28 -3.76 -5.67 19.85
N GLY A 29 -3.74 -6.71 20.66
CA GLY A 29 -3.57 -8.09 20.21
C GLY A 29 -4.83 -8.68 19.57
N ALA A 30 -4.67 -9.67 18.69
CA ALA A 30 -5.77 -10.49 18.20
C ALA A 30 -6.48 -11.17 19.39
N GLY A 31 -7.80 -11.35 19.27
CA GLY A 31 -8.64 -11.92 20.31
C GLY A 31 -9.08 -10.93 21.39
N VAL A 32 -8.56 -9.72 21.42
CA VAL A 32 -8.96 -8.69 22.37
C VAL A 32 -10.34 -8.14 22.03
N GLU A 33 -11.19 -8.04 23.04
CA GLU A 33 -12.50 -7.40 22.94
C GLU A 33 -12.35 -5.88 23.03
N LEU A 34 -12.89 -5.16 22.05
CA LEU A 34 -12.74 -3.70 21.96
C LEU A 34 -13.63 -2.99 23.00
N THR A 35 -13.04 -2.06 23.71
CA THR A 35 -13.75 -1.09 24.53
C THR A 35 -13.97 0.22 23.77
N GLN A 36 -14.93 1.06 24.20
CA GLN A 36 -15.14 2.38 23.60
C GLN A 36 -13.85 3.23 23.62
N ARG A 37 -13.12 3.21 24.72
CA ARG A 37 -11.83 3.94 24.85
C ARG A 37 -10.77 3.46 23.84
N MET A 38 -10.72 2.15 23.56
CA MET A 38 -9.81 1.60 22.53
C MET A 38 -10.22 2.06 21.14
N ILE A 39 -11.51 1.99 20.81
CA ILE A 39 -12.06 2.44 19.53
C ILE A 39 -11.72 3.93 19.31
N ASP A 40 -11.96 4.78 20.29
CA ASP A 40 -11.68 6.22 20.20
C ASP A 40 -10.17 6.48 20.02
N ARG A 41 -9.32 5.77 20.76
CA ARG A 41 -7.87 5.86 20.62
C ARG A 41 -7.38 5.38 19.25
N LEU A 42 -7.95 4.32 18.69
CA LEU A 42 -7.62 3.84 17.35
C LEU A 42 -8.05 4.83 16.27
N LYS A 43 -9.20 5.50 16.44
CA LYS A 43 -9.62 6.61 15.55
C LYS A 43 -8.61 7.76 15.54
N THR A 44 -8.11 8.16 16.71
CA THR A 44 -7.09 9.24 16.79
C THR A 44 -5.75 8.85 16.17
N LYS A 45 -5.48 7.56 16.01
CA LYS A 45 -4.29 7.02 15.33
C LYS A 45 -4.51 6.66 13.86
N ASN A 46 -5.54 7.23 13.25
CA ASN A 46 -5.87 7.04 11.83
C ASN A 46 -6.13 5.56 11.42
N VAL A 47 -6.49 4.69 12.35
CA VAL A 47 -6.97 3.35 12.02
C VAL A 47 -8.40 3.47 11.49
N ASN A 48 -8.66 2.92 10.31
CA ASN A 48 -9.94 3.13 9.62
C ASN A 48 -10.81 1.89 9.53
N SER A 49 -10.18 0.72 9.50
CA SER A 49 -10.87 -0.56 9.41
C SER A 49 -10.14 -1.59 10.25
N LEU A 50 -10.88 -2.55 10.78
CA LEU A 50 -10.38 -3.62 11.62
C LEU A 50 -10.95 -4.96 11.16
N TYR A 51 -10.13 -6.01 11.23
CA TYR A 51 -10.64 -7.37 11.11
C TYR A 51 -11.28 -7.79 12.43
N ILE A 52 -12.58 -8.08 12.38
CA ILE A 52 -13.39 -8.47 13.52
C ILE A 52 -13.79 -9.94 13.36
N GLN A 53 -13.81 -10.69 14.47
CA GLN A 53 -14.34 -12.04 14.53
C GLN A 53 -15.85 -12.00 14.29
N ASP A 54 -16.34 -12.84 13.39
CA ASP A 54 -17.77 -13.06 13.11
C ASP A 54 -17.96 -14.56 12.86
N LYS A 55 -18.82 -15.21 13.63
CA LYS A 55 -19.04 -16.67 13.59
C LYS A 55 -19.37 -17.19 12.19
N ARG A 56 -19.99 -16.36 11.34
CA ARG A 56 -20.35 -16.72 9.94
C ARG A 56 -19.16 -16.70 8.98
N THR A 57 -18.03 -16.15 9.44
CA THR A 57 -16.83 -15.92 8.62
C THR A 57 -15.53 -16.26 9.36
N ASP A 58 -15.61 -17.02 10.47
CA ASP A 58 -14.44 -17.36 11.30
C ASP A 58 -13.46 -18.31 10.59
N ASP A 59 -13.96 -19.07 9.62
CA ASP A 59 -13.18 -19.93 8.73
C ASP A 59 -12.46 -19.18 7.61
N ILE A 60 -12.81 -17.91 7.36
CA ILE A 60 -12.13 -17.10 6.35
C ILE A 60 -10.75 -16.72 6.87
N ILE A 61 -9.71 -17.21 6.16
CA ILE A 61 -8.31 -16.90 6.45
C ILE A 61 -7.86 -15.79 5.50
N VAL A 62 -7.36 -14.70 6.06
CA VAL A 62 -6.73 -13.63 5.28
C VAL A 62 -5.22 -13.89 5.26
N GLU A 63 -4.74 -14.40 4.15
CA GLU A 63 -3.31 -14.62 3.96
C GLU A 63 -2.55 -13.29 3.85
N THR A 64 -1.35 -13.26 4.42
CA THR A 64 -0.40 -12.16 4.23
C THR A 64 0.72 -12.64 3.34
N VAL A 65 0.97 -11.90 2.26
CA VAL A 65 2.07 -12.18 1.32
C VAL A 65 3.44 -11.96 1.94
N ILE A 66 3.48 -11.11 2.98
CA ILE A 66 4.70 -10.77 3.73
C ILE A 66 4.51 -11.14 5.19
N SER A 67 5.48 -11.86 5.76
CA SER A 67 5.44 -12.21 7.18
C SER A 67 5.49 -10.96 8.06
N GLU A 68 4.85 -11.04 9.24
CA GLU A 68 4.87 -9.94 10.22
C GLU A 68 6.30 -9.57 10.65
N ASN A 69 7.19 -10.54 10.72
CA ASN A 69 8.60 -10.32 11.07
C ASN A 69 9.32 -9.52 9.98
N THR A 70 9.16 -9.90 8.72
CA THR A 70 9.76 -9.21 7.57
C THR A 70 9.23 -7.78 7.46
N ARG A 71 7.91 -7.60 7.61
CA ARG A 71 7.29 -6.26 7.65
C ARG A 71 7.89 -5.40 8.74
N ARG A 72 7.99 -5.91 9.97
CA ARG A 72 8.57 -5.19 11.10
C ARG A 72 10.02 -4.80 10.86
N GLN A 73 10.83 -5.70 10.30
CA GLN A 73 12.22 -5.42 9.97
C GLN A 73 12.33 -4.31 8.91
N ALA A 74 11.54 -4.38 7.85
CA ALA A 74 11.53 -3.38 6.80
C ALA A 74 11.09 -2.00 7.31
N MET A 75 10.01 -1.95 8.10
CA MET A 75 9.51 -0.70 8.70
C MET A 75 10.53 -0.08 9.66
N SER A 76 11.17 -0.87 10.52
CA SER A 76 12.24 -0.39 11.41
C SER A 76 13.41 0.19 10.60
N MET A 77 13.78 -0.50 9.50
CA MET A 77 14.88 -0.04 8.64
C MET A 77 14.56 1.31 7.98
N ILE A 78 13.35 1.48 7.45
CA ILE A 78 12.90 2.75 6.86
C ILE A 78 12.94 3.85 7.92
N HIS A 79 12.30 3.61 9.07
CA HIS A 79 12.26 4.57 10.17
C HIS A 79 13.68 5.01 10.59
N ASP A 80 14.59 4.06 10.81
CA ASP A 80 15.95 4.36 11.24
C ASP A 80 16.75 5.11 10.17
N THR A 81 16.52 4.78 8.89
CA THR A 81 17.15 5.47 7.75
C THR A 81 16.71 6.93 7.68
N PHE A 82 15.42 7.18 7.63
CA PHE A 82 14.88 8.54 7.53
C PHE A 82 15.21 9.39 8.77
N ARG A 83 15.07 8.81 9.96
CA ARG A 83 15.42 9.49 11.22
C ARG A 83 16.88 9.87 11.27
N THR A 84 17.75 8.97 10.85
CA THR A 84 19.20 9.20 10.88
C THR A 84 19.59 10.31 9.90
N VAL A 85 19.02 10.31 8.70
CA VAL A 85 19.24 11.38 7.71
C VAL A 85 18.70 12.73 8.21
N HIS A 86 17.52 12.74 8.83
CA HIS A 86 16.91 13.98 9.36
C HIS A 86 17.73 14.59 10.50
N GLN A 87 18.35 13.76 11.36
CA GLN A 87 19.13 14.25 12.52
C GLN A 87 20.47 14.88 12.14
N VAL A 88 21.06 14.51 11.00
CA VAL A 88 22.37 14.99 10.55
C VAL A 88 22.37 15.31 9.06
N PRO A 89 21.61 16.36 8.66
CA PRO A 89 21.41 16.70 7.25
C PRO A 89 22.68 16.91 6.44
N ASP A 90 23.76 17.39 7.07
CA ASP A 90 25.04 17.67 6.42
C ASP A 90 26.02 16.47 6.43
N LYS A 91 25.75 15.42 7.22
CA LYS A 91 26.64 14.26 7.39
C LYS A 91 26.03 12.94 6.92
N TRP A 92 24.92 12.98 6.22
CA TRP A 92 24.25 11.78 5.73
C TRP A 92 25.16 10.86 4.87
N GLN A 93 26.15 11.43 4.18
CA GLN A 93 27.13 10.66 3.40
C GLN A 93 27.93 9.67 4.27
N GLN A 94 28.38 10.12 5.47
CA GLN A 94 29.11 9.26 6.40
C GLN A 94 28.22 8.14 6.98
N LEU A 95 26.94 8.39 7.13
CA LEU A 95 26.01 7.42 7.70
C LEU A 95 25.74 6.22 6.80
N PHE A 96 25.72 6.44 5.50
CA PHE A 96 25.56 5.35 4.54
C PHE A 96 26.83 4.50 4.50
N SER A 97 28.03 5.12 4.41
CA SER A 97 29.31 4.41 4.33
C SER A 97 29.66 3.67 5.63
N ASP A 98 29.53 4.32 6.79
CA ASP A 98 29.99 3.77 8.08
C ASP A 98 29.08 2.65 8.63
N LYS A 99 27.79 2.62 8.25
CA LYS A 99 26.81 1.66 8.80
C LYS A 99 26.43 0.53 7.86
N GLY A 100 26.96 0.48 6.64
CA GLY A 100 26.59 -0.53 5.62
C GLY A 100 25.09 -0.56 5.39
N LEU A 101 24.46 0.62 5.31
CA LEU A 101 23.01 0.77 5.23
C LEU A 101 22.44 0.15 3.97
N GLY A 102 23.10 0.36 2.83
CA GLY A 102 22.68 -0.24 1.56
C GLY A 102 22.71 -1.77 1.58
N ARG A 103 23.69 -2.36 2.28
CA ARG A 103 23.72 -3.83 2.49
C ARG A 103 22.52 -4.29 3.30
N LYS A 104 22.22 -3.64 4.42
CA LYS A 104 21.07 -3.99 5.27
C LYS A 104 19.74 -3.82 4.55
N LEU A 105 19.59 -2.75 3.75
CA LEU A 105 18.41 -2.56 2.90
C LEU A 105 18.27 -3.69 1.89
N ARG A 106 19.37 -4.09 1.27
CA ARG A 106 19.41 -5.19 0.32
C ARG A 106 18.98 -6.51 0.97
N ASP A 107 19.54 -6.82 2.15
CA ASP A 107 19.22 -8.06 2.88
C ASP A 107 17.73 -8.15 3.22
N VAL A 108 17.14 -7.05 3.70
CA VAL A 108 15.71 -7.00 4.02
C VAL A 108 14.84 -7.09 2.77
N MET A 109 15.21 -6.36 1.70
CA MET A 109 14.42 -6.39 0.46
C MET A 109 14.57 -7.69 -0.31
N GLN A 110 15.67 -8.42 -0.14
CA GLN A 110 15.77 -9.77 -0.66
C GLN A 110 14.74 -10.71 -0.01
N ILE A 111 14.59 -10.64 1.32
CA ILE A 111 13.57 -11.43 2.03
C ILE A 111 12.15 -11.07 1.54
N VAL A 112 11.86 -9.76 1.36
CA VAL A 112 10.57 -9.30 0.81
C VAL A 112 10.33 -9.86 -0.59
N ALA A 113 11.35 -9.81 -1.46
CA ALA A 113 11.25 -10.32 -2.83
C ALA A 113 11.05 -11.84 -2.85
N ASP A 114 11.75 -12.58 -1.97
CA ASP A 114 11.63 -14.04 -1.86
C ASP A 114 10.23 -14.43 -1.35
N GLU A 115 9.70 -13.75 -0.32
CA GLU A 115 8.34 -14.01 0.18
C GLU A 115 7.28 -13.71 -0.90
N LEU A 116 7.42 -12.61 -1.65
CA LEU A 116 6.51 -12.27 -2.75
C LEU A 116 6.59 -13.28 -3.90
N ASN A 117 7.78 -13.70 -4.28
CA ASN A 117 7.98 -14.64 -5.39
C ASN A 117 7.43 -16.04 -5.05
N ASN A 118 7.43 -16.41 -3.77
CA ASN A 118 6.90 -17.67 -3.28
C ASN A 118 5.40 -17.62 -2.96
N SER A 119 4.77 -16.44 -3.06
CA SER A 119 3.34 -16.27 -2.80
C SER A 119 2.55 -16.33 -4.10
N ASP A 120 1.54 -17.18 -4.09
CA ASP A 120 0.54 -17.24 -5.17
C ASP A 120 -0.63 -16.27 -4.94
N SER A 121 -0.68 -15.61 -3.78
CA SER A 121 -1.79 -14.77 -3.36
C SER A 121 -1.64 -13.33 -3.86
N ALA A 122 -2.74 -12.71 -4.30
CA ALA A 122 -2.75 -11.27 -4.59
C ALA A 122 -2.49 -10.46 -3.33
N ILE A 123 -1.78 -9.33 -3.45
CA ILE A 123 -1.49 -8.46 -2.32
C ILE A 123 -2.78 -7.91 -1.74
N ASN A 124 -3.09 -8.29 -0.52
CA ASN A 124 -4.23 -7.80 0.23
C ASN A 124 -3.83 -6.57 1.05
N LEU A 125 -4.12 -5.40 0.51
CA LEU A 125 -3.80 -4.11 1.12
C LEU A 125 -4.42 -3.86 2.49
N LEU A 126 -5.59 -4.43 2.73
CA LEU A 126 -6.36 -4.20 3.96
C LEU A 126 -6.04 -5.24 5.04
N ALA A 127 -5.17 -6.22 4.73
CA ALA A 127 -4.85 -7.29 5.66
C ALA A 127 -4.21 -6.80 6.96
N ASP A 128 -3.51 -5.66 6.90
CA ASP A 128 -2.72 -5.16 8.03
C ASP A 128 -3.22 -3.79 8.47
N ALA A 129 -4.00 -3.77 9.54
CA ALA A 129 -4.34 -2.54 10.25
C ALA A 129 -3.11 -2.09 11.06
N CYS A 130 -2.55 -0.97 10.68
CA CYS A 130 -1.46 -0.34 11.41
C CYS A 130 -1.88 1.04 11.91
N ALA A 131 -1.56 1.35 13.16
CA ALA A 131 -1.74 2.68 13.73
C ALA A 131 -0.45 3.49 13.50
N PHE A 132 -0.46 4.34 12.47
CA PHE A 132 0.71 5.16 12.15
C PHE A 132 0.52 6.61 12.53
N ASP A 133 1.49 7.15 13.23
CA ASP A 133 1.62 8.60 13.43
C ASP A 133 2.41 9.24 12.26
N ASN A 134 3.15 8.44 11.46
CA ASN A 134 3.96 8.94 10.35
C ASN A 134 3.67 8.19 9.03
N TYR A 135 2.89 8.81 8.16
CA TYR A 135 2.50 8.31 6.85
C TYR A 135 3.69 7.97 5.93
N ILE A 136 4.82 8.73 6.03
CA ILE A 136 5.95 8.59 5.09
C ILE A 136 6.54 7.17 5.12
N PHE A 137 6.68 6.57 6.30
CA PHE A 137 7.34 5.27 6.43
C PHE A 137 6.48 4.14 5.88
N THR A 138 5.17 4.16 6.20
CA THR A 138 4.22 3.18 5.66
C THR A 138 4.12 3.28 4.14
N HIS A 139 4.04 4.50 3.64
CA HIS A 139 4.03 4.79 2.23
C HIS A 139 5.27 4.22 1.52
N SER A 140 6.47 4.52 2.03
CA SER A 140 7.71 4.00 1.44
C SER A 140 7.76 2.47 1.43
N PHE A 141 7.28 1.81 2.51
CA PHE A 141 7.19 0.36 2.55
C PHE A 141 6.20 -0.20 1.53
N ASN A 142 5.00 0.37 1.47
CA ASN A 142 3.97 -0.07 0.55
C ASN A 142 4.38 0.12 -0.91
N VAL A 143 4.97 1.28 -1.25
CA VAL A 143 5.50 1.53 -2.59
C VAL A 143 6.61 0.54 -2.94
N ALA A 144 7.51 0.22 -2.00
CA ALA A 144 8.50 -0.82 -2.20
C ALA A 144 7.85 -2.19 -2.46
N LEU A 145 6.85 -2.57 -1.67
CA LEU A 145 6.13 -3.83 -1.81
C LEU A 145 5.44 -3.95 -3.17
N TYR A 146 4.67 -2.92 -3.57
CA TYR A 146 3.98 -2.92 -4.87
C TYR A 146 4.97 -2.91 -6.03
N SER A 147 6.01 -2.11 -5.94
CA SER A 147 7.04 -2.03 -6.98
C SER A 147 7.78 -3.35 -7.15
N THR A 148 8.10 -4.04 -6.05
CA THR A 148 8.72 -5.37 -6.05
C THR A 148 7.81 -6.39 -6.75
N ALA A 149 6.54 -6.44 -6.36
CA ALA A 149 5.58 -7.37 -6.96
C ALA A 149 5.32 -7.07 -8.44
N LEU A 150 5.24 -5.79 -8.82
CA LEU A 150 5.13 -5.38 -10.23
C LEU A 150 6.35 -5.81 -11.03
N ALA A 151 7.55 -5.65 -10.50
CA ALA A 151 8.79 -6.06 -11.16
C ALA A 151 8.82 -7.59 -11.38
N ILE A 152 8.41 -8.38 -10.37
CA ILE A 152 8.29 -9.85 -10.50
C ILE A 152 7.25 -10.19 -11.58
N ASN A 153 6.06 -9.61 -11.53
CA ASN A 153 4.97 -9.90 -12.48
C ASN A 153 5.29 -9.47 -13.93
N THR A 154 6.15 -8.47 -14.12
CA THR A 154 6.59 -8.03 -15.45
C THR A 154 7.83 -8.75 -15.95
N GLY A 155 8.33 -9.74 -15.19
CA GLY A 155 9.45 -10.58 -15.60
C GLY A 155 10.82 -9.90 -15.52
N CYS A 156 11.00 -8.92 -14.65
CA CYS A 156 12.29 -8.31 -14.37
C CYS A 156 13.29 -9.34 -13.83
N SER A 157 14.59 -9.13 -14.08
CA SER A 157 15.63 -9.96 -13.48
C SER A 157 15.65 -9.83 -11.96
N GLU A 158 16.14 -10.85 -11.22
CA GLU A 158 16.29 -10.79 -9.76
C GLU A 158 17.06 -9.55 -9.29
N LYS A 159 18.10 -9.18 -10.05
CA LYS A 159 18.87 -7.96 -9.80
C LYS A 159 17.99 -6.71 -9.90
N ASP A 160 17.20 -6.59 -10.99
CA ASP A 160 16.33 -5.44 -11.20
C ASP A 160 15.22 -5.37 -10.16
N VAL A 161 14.63 -6.52 -9.78
CA VAL A 161 13.64 -6.62 -8.71
C VAL A 161 14.23 -6.04 -7.42
N LEU A 162 15.44 -6.42 -7.05
CA LEU A 162 16.08 -5.93 -5.83
C LEU A 162 16.40 -4.42 -5.90
N GLU A 163 16.89 -3.93 -7.02
CA GLU A 163 17.20 -2.50 -7.22
C GLU A 163 15.93 -1.64 -7.19
N ILE A 164 14.83 -2.11 -7.80
CA ILE A 164 13.50 -1.46 -7.72
C ILE A 164 12.99 -1.44 -6.28
N SER A 165 13.13 -2.54 -5.57
CA SER A 165 12.68 -2.68 -4.18
C SER A 165 13.37 -1.66 -3.26
N ILE A 166 14.69 -1.54 -3.38
CA ILE A 166 15.49 -0.53 -2.65
C ILE A 166 15.05 0.88 -3.08
N GLY A 167 14.84 1.08 -4.38
CA GLY A 167 14.33 2.34 -4.92
C GLY A 167 13.00 2.74 -4.30
N GLY A 168 12.06 1.80 -4.17
CA GLY A 168 10.76 2.04 -3.53
C GLY A 168 10.87 2.44 -2.06
N MET A 169 11.76 1.80 -1.29
CA MET A 169 12.01 2.19 0.10
C MET A 169 12.57 3.62 0.23
N LEU A 170 13.34 4.08 -0.74
CA LEU A 170 14.10 5.32 -0.66
C LEU A 170 13.60 6.43 -1.60
N HIS A 171 12.55 6.18 -2.41
CA HIS A 171 12.10 7.12 -3.44
C HIS A 171 11.82 8.53 -2.89
N ASP A 172 11.33 8.61 -1.68
CA ASP A 172 10.93 9.82 -0.97
C ASP A 172 11.98 10.36 0.03
N ILE A 173 13.19 9.80 0.06
CA ILE A 173 14.22 10.18 1.06
C ILE A 173 14.54 11.69 1.03
N GLY A 174 14.42 12.33 -0.13
CA GLY A 174 14.65 13.77 -0.30
C GLY A 174 13.65 14.65 0.47
N LYS A 175 12.50 14.10 0.90
CA LYS A 175 11.50 14.82 1.70
C LYS A 175 12.04 15.26 3.07
N VAL A 176 13.10 14.64 3.56
CA VAL A 176 13.75 15.06 4.83
C VAL A 176 14.34 16.47 4.76
N HIS A 177 14.58 17.00 3.56
CA HIS A 177 15.07 18.37 3.34
C HIS A 177 13.97 19.37 2.95
N ILE A 178 12.73 18.92 2.88
CA ILE A 178 11.58 19.82 2.65
C ILE A 178 11.16 20.44 3.98
N PRO A 179 10.96 21.77 4.04
CA PRO A 179 10.55 22.45 5.27
C PRO A 179 9.26 21.85 5.86
N ASP A 180 9.24 21.62 7.16
CA ASP A 180 8.14 20.98 7.89
C ASP A 180 6.78 21.69 7.69
N ASN A 181 6.80 23.02 7.61
CA ASN A 181 5.59 23.82 7.36
C ASN A 181 4.97 23.59 5.97
N ILE A 182 5.77 23.10 4.99
CA ILE A 182 5.29 22.70 3.66
C ILE A 182 4.94 21.21 3.68
N LEU A 183 5.84 20.36 4.19
CA LEU A 183 5.66 18.91 4.21
C LEU A 183 4.41 18.47 5.00
N LYS A 184 4.16 19.13 6.15
CA LYS A 184 3.04 18.81 7.05
C LYS A 184 1.86 19.77 6.91
N LYS A 185 1.85 20.61 5.86
CA LYS A 185 0.81 21.61 5.67
C LYS A 185 -0.57 20.97 5.53
N PRO A 186 -1.55 21.37 6.36
CA PRO A 186 -2.92 20.93 6.19
C PRO A 186 -3.56 21.61 4.97
N GLY A 187 -3.90 20.82 3.95
CA GLY A 187 -4.57 21.30 2.75
C GLY A 187 -3.68 21.39 1.52
N ARG A 188 -4.11 22.20 0.54
CA ARG A 188 -3.39 22.32 -0.73
C ARG A 188 -2.16 23.22 -0.58
N LEU A 189 -1.07 22.84 -1.23
CA LEU A 189 0.11 23.70 -1.37
C LEU A 189 -0.18 24.82 -2.35
N THR A 190 0.43 26.00 -2.11
CA THR A 190 0.49 27.06 -3.14
C THR A 190 1.40 26.60 -4.27
N GLN A 191 1.43 27.37 -5.38
CA GLN A 191 2.31 27.04 -6.49
C GLN A 191 3.79 27.09 -6.06
N GLU A 192 4.18 28.09 -5.26
CA GLU A 192 5.55 28.25 -4.76
C GLU A 192 5.94 27.11 -3.81
N GLU A 193 5.03 26.74 -2.90
CA GLU A 193 5.25 25.59 -1.99
C GLU A 193 5.34 24.28 -2.77
N PHE A 194 4.56 24.12 -3.83
CA PHE A 194 4.62 22.94 -4.69
C PHE A 194 5.94 22.87 -5.44
N GLU A 195 6.49 23.99 -5.93
CA GLU A 195 7.83 24.02 -6.54
C GLU A 195 8.91 23.60 -5.52
N ILE A 196 8.79 24.00 -4.25
CA ILE A 196 9.72 23.53 -3.20
C ILE A 196 9.52 22.03 -2.95
N MET A 197 8.28 21.56 -2.90
CA MET A 197 7.97 20.14 -2.69
C MET A 197 8.57 19.28 -3.81
N LYS A 198 8.48 19.68 -5.07
CA LYS A 198 9.04 18.92 -6.21
C LYS A 198 10.54 18.65 -6.09
N ARG A 199 11.28 19.52 -5.39
CA ARG A 199 12.73 19.38 -5.22
C ARG A 199 13.15 18.10 -4.47
N HIS A 200 12.23 17.43 -3.75
CA HIS A 200 12.57 16.17 -3.08
C HIS A 200 13.10 15.11 -4.05
N THR A 201 12.65 15.12 -5.31
CA THR A 201 13.10 14.16 -6.32
C THR A 201 14.58 14.36 -6.68
N GLU A 202 14.98 15.61 -6.90
CA GLU A 202 16.37 15.97 -7.21
C GLU A 202 17.27 15.76 -5.99
N ILE A 203 16.81 16.20 -4.80
CA ILE A 203 17.53 16.04 -3.54
C ILE A 203 17.75 14.55 -3.25
N GLY A 204 16.69 13.73 -3.35
CA GLY A 204 16.77 12.29 -3.13
C GLY A 204 17.75 11.62 -4.09
N PHE A 205 17.69 11.95 -5.37
CA PHE A 205 18.64 11.45 -6.37
C PHE A 205 20.08 11.82 -6.00
N GLU A 206 20.36 13.11 -5.70
CA GLU A 206 21.69 13.57 -5.34
C GLU A 206 22.23 12.92 -4.07
N MET A 207 21.37 12.61 -3.13
CA MET A 207 21.71 11.87 -1.92
C MET A 207 22.13 10.44 -2.24
N LEU A 208 21.30 9.72 -2.98
CA LEU A 208 21.46 8.28 -3.20
C LEU A 208 22.57 7.96 -4.19
N ARG A 209 22.73 8.73 -5.28
CA ARG A 209 23.74 8.47 -6.32
C ARG A 209 25.19 8.59 -5.84
N ARG A 210 25.42 9.18 -4.68
CA ARG A 210 26.74 9.37 -4.06
C ARG A 210 27.10 8.23 -3.09
N GLN A 211 26.21 7.22 -2.96
CA GLN A 211 26.44 6.09 -2.05
C GLN A 211 26.96 4.90 -2.83
N ASP A 212 28.10 4.38 -2.44
CA ASP A 212 28.75 3.25 -3.12
C ASP A 212 27.96 1.94 -2.98
N ASP A 213 27.17 1.82 -1.89
CA ASP A 213 26.40 0.61 -1.56
C ASP A 213 24.91 0.68 -2.00
N ILE A 214 24.48 1.80 -2.59
CA ILE A 214 23.13 1.97 -3.17
C ILE A 214 23.20 1.87 -4.70
N PRO A 215 22.39 1.01 -5.33
CA PRO A 215 22.36 0.93 -6.79
C PRO A 215 21.96 2.26 -7.42
N LEU A 216 22.64 2.66 -8.50
CA LEU A 216 22.31 3.90 -9.19
C LEU A 216 20.88 3.93 -9.73
N LEU A 217 20.35 2.77 -10.16
CA LEU A 217 18.97 2.67 -10.61
C LEU A 217 17.96 2.89 -9.47
N ALA A 218 18.30 2.53 -8.23
CA ALA A 218 17.47 2.90 -7.06
C ALA A 218 17.44 4.42 -6.87
N ALA A 219 18.55 5.13 -7.10
CA ALA A 219 18.54 6.59 -7.09
C ALA A 219 17.67 7.17 -8.23
N HIS A 220 17.66 6.55 -9.42
CA HIS A 220 16.75 6.96 -10.51
C HIS A 220 15.28 6.77 -10.17
N CYS A 221 14.90 5.83 -9.30
CA CYS A 221 13.53 5.74 -8.78
C CYS A 221 13.15 7.04 -8.04
N ALA A 222 14.01 7.54 -7.15
CA ALA A 222 13.76 8.81 -6.46
C ALA A 222 13.66 9.99 -7.44
N PHE A 223 14.42 9.97 -8.54
CA PHE A 223 14.47 11.05 -9.51
C PHE A 223 13.25 11.09 -10.42
N GLN A 224 12.68 9.93 -10.80
CA GLN A 224 11.73 9.82 -11.92
C GLN A 224 10.33 9.35 -11.53
N HIS A 225 10.05 9.01 -10.26
CA HIS A 225 8.74 8.48 -9.85
C HIS A 225 7.57 9.46 -10.03
N HIS A 226 7.85 10.75 -10.19
CA HIS A 226 6.85 11.77 -10.51
C HIS A 226 6.87 12.22 -11.98
N GLU A 227 7.67 11.59 -12.82
CA GLU A 227 7.53 11.78 -14.26
C GLU A 227 6.23 11.15 -14.77
N ARG A 228 5.65 11.71 -15.82
CA ARG A 228 4.41 11.25 -16.41
C ARG A 228 4.58 10.90 -17.86
N TRP A 229 3.91 9.88 -18.32
CA TRP A 229 4.00 9.35 -19.68
C TRP A 229 3.85 10.41 -20.77
N ASP A 230 3.01 11.43 -20.56
CA ASP A 230 2.77 12.56 -21.46
C ASP A 230 3.79 13.71 -21.34
N GLY A 231 4.71 13.65 -20.38
CA GLY A 231 5.71 14.69 -20.11
C GLY A 231 5.22 15.85 -19.25
N THR A 232 4.03 15.73 -18.65
CA THR A 232 3.51 16.73 -17.68
C THR A 232 4.04 16.53 -16.27
N GLY A 233 4.86 15.49 -16.06
CA GLY A 233 5.50 15.17 -14.77
C GLY A 233 6.68 16.08 -14.44
N TYR A 234 7.45 15.72 -13.44
CA TYR A 234 8.65 16.45 -13.01
C TYR A 234 9.70 15.46 -12.48
N PRO A 235 10.99 15.86 -12.36
CA PRO A 235 11.54 17.20 -12.51
C PRO A 235 12.01 17.53 -13.95
N ARG A 236 12.16 16.54 -14.83
CA ARG A 236 12.76 16.70 -16.15
C ARG A 236 11.77 16.79 -17.30
N HIS A 237 10.50 16.55 -17.06
CA HIS A 237 9.43 16.51 -18.06
C HIS A 237 9.69 15.48 -19.18
N LEU A 238 10.24 14.32 -18.79
CA LEU A 238 10.50 13.19 -19.67
C LEU A 238 9.19 12.62 -20.22
N LYS A 239 9.24 12.09 -21.45
CA LYS A 239 8.05 11.52 -22.11
C LYS A 239 8.29 10.06 -22.46
N LYS A 240 7.26 9.26 -22.26
CA LYS A 240 7.23 7.86 -22.69
C LYS A 240 8.50 7.10 -22.30
N GLU A 241 9.19 6.54 -23.28
CA GLU A 241 10.38 5.71 -23.11
C GLU A 241 11.62 6.49 -22.66
N GLU A 242 11.60 7.82 -22.67
CA GLU A 242 12.64 8.63 -22.03
C GLU A 242 12.67 8.43 -20.50
N ILE A 243 11.51 8.08 -19.93
CA ILE A 243 11.42 7.70 -18.52
C ILE A 243 11.94 6.27 -18.38
N HIS A 244 12.91 6.06 -17.48
CA HIS A 244 13.43 4.73 -17.21
C HIS A 244 12.30 3.76 -16.80
N PRO A 245 12.31 2.48 -17.20
CA PRO A 245 11.28 1.51 -16.80
C PRO A 245 10.96 1.51 -15.30
N PHE A 246 11.97 1.62 -14.45
CA PHE A 246 11.81 1.71 -12.98
C PHE A 246 11.01 2.95 -12.54
N GLY A 247 11.26 4.11 -13.17
CA GLY A 247 10.48 5.32 -12.89
C GLY A 247 9.02 5.18 -13.30
N ARG A 248 8.75 4.56 -14.46
CA ARG A 248 7.39 4.30 -14.95
C ARG A 248 6.62 3.34 -14.05
N LEU A 249 7.26 2.26 -13.61
CA LEU A 249 6.70 1.29 -12.68
C LEU A 249 6.44 1.93 -11.31
N MET A 250 7.42 2.67 -10.79
CA MET A 250 7.33 3.34 -9.50
C MET A 250 6.20 4.36 -9.46
N ALA A 251 5.99 5.13 -10.53
CA ALA A 251 4.91 6.12 -10.63
C ALA A 251 3.51 5.49 -10.44
N VAL A 252 3.30 4.28 -10.95
CA VAL A 252 2.03 3.54 -10.79
C VAL A 252 1.87 3.07 -9.34
N ALA A 253 2.92 2.50 -8.74
CA ALA A 253 2.91 2.02 -7.37
C ALA A 253 2.72 3.16 -6.35
N ASP A 254 3.42 4.28 -6.53
CA ASP A 254 3.34 5.47 -5.70
C ASP A 254 1.94 6.08 -5.70
N VAL A 255 1.39 6.31 -6.90
CA VAL A 255 0.03 6.89 -7.02
C VAL A 255 -1.02 5.94 -6.45
N PHE A 256 -0.87 4.63 -6.65
CA PHE A 256 -1.80 3.65 -6.10
C PHE A 256 -1.80 3.68 -4.56
N ASP A 257 -0.61 3.64 -3.92
CA ASP A 257 -0.54 3.79 -2.46
C ASP A 257 -1.07 5.15 -2.00
N ALA A 258 -0.71 6.23 -2.69
CA ALA A 258 -1.20 7.55 -2.37
C ALA A 258 -2.73 7.68 -2.43
N LEU A 259 -3.40 6.93 -3.29
CA LEU A 259 -4.87 6.88 -3.40
C LEU A 259 -5.51 6.01 -2.32
N THR A 260 -4.93 4.86 -2.02
CA THR A 260 -5.48 3.88 -1.08
C THR A 260 -5.12 4.16 0.38
N SER A 261 -4.02 4.83 0.62
CA SER A 261 -3.59 5.23 1.96
C SER A 261 -4.42 6.39 2.52
N HIS A 262 -4.71 6.31 3.82
CA HIS A 262 -5.38 7.39 4.53
C HIS A 262 -4.40 8.53 4.82
N ARG A 263 -4.86 9.75 4.60
CA ARG A 263 -4.12 10.97 4.95
C ARG A 263 -4.97 11.80 5.89
N VAL A 264 -4.34 12.67 6.68
CA VAL A 264 -5.00 13.53 7.67
C VAL A 264 -6.26 14.23 7.12
N TYR A 265 -6.32 14.46 5.79
CA TYR A 265 -7.39 15.23 5.13
C TYR A 265 -8.24 14.42 4.16
N ARG A 266 -7.94 13.12 3.95
CA ARG A 266 -8.65 12.30 2.97
C ARG A 266 -8.67 10.84 3.38
N ARG A 267 -9.88 10.24 3.40
CA ARG A 267 -10.04 8.79 3.48
C ARG A 267 -9.38 8.14 2.26
N GLY A 268 -8.63 7.07 2.47
CA GLY A 268 -8.11 6.25 1.38
C GLY A 268 -9.25 5.62 0.59
N MET A 269 -9.05 5.51 -0.72
CA MET A 269 -9.93 4.80 -1.63
C MET A 269 -9.82 3.30 -1.40
N LEU A 270 -10.87 2.56 -1.73
CA LEU A 270 -10.75 1.12 -1.86
C LEU A 270 -9.91 0.76 -3.08
N PRO A 271 -9.25 -0.43 -3.11
CA PRO A 271 -8.34 -0.79 -4.21
C PRO A 271 -8.96 -0.68 -5.60
N HIS A 272 -10.22 -1.13 -5.77
CA HIS A 272 -10.92 -1.03 -7.04
C HIS A 272 -11.19 0.43 -7.46
N GLU A 273 -11.51 1.33 -6.51
CA GLU A 273 -11.72 2.77 -6.79
C GLU A 273 -10.40 3.42 -7.24
N ALA A 274 -9.28 3.08 -6.59
CA ALA A 274 -7.96 3.58 -6.96
C ALA A 274 -7.54 3.08 -8.36
N MET A 275 -7.88 1.83 -8.71
CA MET A 275 -7.62 1.30 -10.05
C MET A 275 -8.42 2.04 -11.14
N GLU A 276 -9.66 2.46 -10.89
CA GLU A 276 -10.42 3.27 -11.86
C GLU A 276 -9.70 4.60 -12.16
N VAL A 277 -9.09 5.23 -11.15
CA VAL A 277 -8.28 6.44 -11.35
C VAL A 277 -7.05 6.13 -12.21
N LEU A 278 -6.35 5.02 -11.96
CA LEU A 278 -5.20 4.62 -12.75
C LEU A 278 -5.57 4.27 -14.20
N TYR A 279 -6.70 3.58 -14.41
CA TYR A 279 -7.21 3.29 -15.76
C TYR A 279 -7.52 4.57 -16.54
N SER A 280 -8.12 5.57 -15.90
CA SER A 280 -8.40 6.85 -16.54
C SER A 280 -7.14 7.60 -16.98
N GLY A 281 -6.00 7.33 -16.34
CA GLY A 281 -4.69 7.89 -16.66
C GLY A 281 -3.81 6.97 -17.53
N SER A 282 -4.23 5.74 -17.80
CA SER A 282 -3.45 4.75 -18.56
C SER A 282 -3.19 5.22 -20.00
N GLY A 283 -1.95 5.07 -20.47
CA GLY A 283 -1.52 5.56 -21.80
C GLY A 283 -1.38 7.08 -21.91
N LYS A 284 -1.74 7.84 -20.87
CA LYS A 284 -1.58 9.30 -20.80
C LYS A 284 -0.67 9.74 -19.66
N LEU A 285 -1.03 9.44 -18.43
CA LEU A 285 -0.22 9.77 -17.25
C LEU A 285 0.73 8.64 -16.89
N PHE A 286 0.29 7.41 -17.11
CA PHE A 286 0.98 6.18 -16.72
C PHE A 286 1.23 5.29 -17.94
N ASP A 287 2.30 4.52 -17.89
CA ASP A 287 2.53 3.44 -18.84
C ASP A 287 1.48 2.34 -18.62
N GLN A 288 0.76 2.00 -19.69
CA GLN A 288 -0.32 1.02 -19.67
C GLN A 288 0.13 -0.35 -19.18
N VAL A 289 1.35 -0.76 -19.55
CA VAL A 289 1.91 -2.06 -19.15
C VAL A 289 1.93 -2.22 -17.64
N TYR A 290 2.37 -1.19 -16.91
CA TYR A 290 2.45 -1.25 -15.45
C TYR A 290 1.10 -1.06 -14.75
N VAL A 291 0.15 -0.36 -15.35
CA VAL A 291 -1.24 -0.29 -14.85
C VAL A 291 -1.93 -1.66 -14.95
N GLU A 292 -1.76 -2.35 -16.08
CA GLU A 292 -2.28 -3.70 -16.27
C GLU A 292 -1.61 -4.72 -15.34
N ALA A 293 -0.28 -4.62 -15.17
CA ALA A 293 0.45 -5.45 -14.24
C ALA A 293 -0.04 -5.26 -12.79
N LEU A 294 -0.28 -4.00 -12.35
CA LEU A 294 -0.79 -3.71 -11.01
C LEU A 294 -2.15 -4.37 -10.76
N ARG A 295 -3.08 -4.27 -11.73
CA ARG A 295 -4.39 -4.94 -11.64
C ARG A 295 -4.27 -6.44 -11.34
N ASN A 296 -3.27 -7.09 -11.94
CA ASN A 296 -3.06 -8.53 -11.79
C ASN A 296 -2.31 -8.89 -10.50
N THR A 297 -1.71 -7.90 -9.83
CA THR A 297 -0.87 -8.07 -8.65
C THR A 297 -1.66 -7.90 -7.36
N ILE A 298 -2.67 -7.02 -7.35
CA ILE A 298 -3.40 -6.63 -6.14
C ILE A 298 -4.77 -7.29 -6.05
N ALA A 299 -5.24 -7.51 -4.82
CA ALA A 299 -6.62 -7.88 -4.55
C ALA A 299 -7.52 -6.63 -4.68
N LEU A 300 -8.28 -6.53 -5.77
CA LEU A 300 -9.22 -5.41 -5.98
C LEU A 300 -10.34 -5.39 -4.94
N TYR A 301 -10.79 -6.56 -4.54
CA TYR A 301 -11.74 -6.79 -3.46
C TYR A 301 -11.08 -7.69 -2.42
N PRO A 302 -10.45 -7.10 -1.38
CA PRO A 302 -9.72 -7.87 -0.37
C PRO A 302 -10.58 -8.88 0.38
N VAL A 303 -9.99 -10.02 0.73
CA VAL A 303 -10.64 -11.04 1.57
C VAL A 303 -11.11 -10.41 2.88
N GLY A 304 -12.34 -10.72 3.28
CA GLY A 304 -12.99 -10.14 4.45
C GLY A 304 -13.76 -8.84 4.17
N LEU A 305 -13.64 -8.26 2.98
CA LEU A 305 -14.39 -7.06 2.59
C LEU A 305 -15.87 -7.41 2.41
N THR A 306 -16.74 -6.61 3.02
CA THR A 306 -18.19 -6.71 2.79
C THR A 306 -18.56 -6.03 1.48
N VAL A 307 -19.39 -6.69 0.67
CA VAL A 307 -19.84 -6.21 -0.64
C VAL A 307 -21.33 -6.39 -0.82
N THR A 308 -21.93 -5.51 -1.62
CA THR A 308 -23.33 -5.63 -2.07
C THR A 308 -23.34 -5.86 -3.58
N LEU A 309 -24.15 -6.82 -4.01
CA LEU A 309 -24.29 -7.24 -5.40
C LEU A 309 -25.47 -6.53 -6.08
N ASN A 310 -25.46 -6.47 -7.41
CA ASN A 310 -26.49 -5.80 -8.22
C ASN A 310 -27.89 -6.49 -8.15
N ASN A 311 -27.96 -7.67 -7.60
CA ASN A 311 -29.22 -8.40 -7.32
C ASN A 311 -29.74 -8.19 -5.88
N GLY A 312 -29.16 -7.25 -5.11
CA GLY A 312 -29.56 -6.93 -3.75
C GLY A 312 -28.92 -7.78 -2.65
N LEU A 313 -28.29 -8.91 -3.00
CA LEU A 313 -27.59 -9.76 -2.03
C LEU A 313 -26.36 -9.06 -1.46
N SER A 314 -26.07 -9.32 -0.18
CA SER A 314 -24.85 -8.82 0.45
C SER A 314 -24.06 -9.94 1.12
N GLY A 315 -22.73 -9.82 1.11
CA GLY A 315 -21.86 -10.85 1.65
C GLY A 315 -20.44 -10.37 1.90
N VAL A 316 -19.56 -11.31 2.16
CA VAL A 316 -18.15 -11.08 2.45
C VAL A 316 -17.29 -11.81 1.42
N VAL A 317 -16.27 -11.13 0.91
CA VAL A 317 -15.28 -11.73 0.01
C VAL A 317 -14.51 -12.80 0.78
N VAL A 318 -14.50 -14.02 0.25
CA VAL A 318 -13.80 -15.16 0.87
C VAL A 318 -12.51 -15.52 0.14
N ASP A 319 -12.43 -15.24 -1.16
CA ASP A 319 -11.24 -15.49 -1.97
C ASP A 319 -11.22 -14.60 -3.21
N SER A 320 -10.02 -14.38 -3.75
CA SER A 320 -9.81 -13.66 -5.01
C SER A 320 -9.59 -14.64 -6.16
N ASN A 321 -10.28 -14.46 -7.30
CA ASN A 321 -10.07 -15.29 -8.47
C ASN A 321 -8.78 -14.89 -9.22
N LYS A 322 -7.81 -15.82 -9.36
CA LYS A 322 -6.64 -15.64 -10.21
C LYS A 322 -7.08 -15.37 -11.66
N GLY A 323 -6.53 -14.31 -12.27
CA GLY A 323 -6.89 -13.89 -13.64
C GLY A 323 -8.16 -13.07 -13.78
N MET A 324 -9.03 -13.02 -12.75
CA MET A 324 -10.22 -12.18 -12.70
C MET A 324 -10.36 -11.45 -11.35
N PRO A 325 -9.42 -10.57 -10.96
CA PRO A 325 -9.40 -9.93 -9.65
C PRO A 325 -10.63 -9.05 -9.37
N SER A 326 -11.36 -8.63 -10.39
CA SER A 326 -12.64 -7.92 -10.26
C SER A 326 -13.85 -8.84 -10.00
N ARG A 327 -13.66 -10.17 -9.99
CA ARG A 327 -14.69 -11.19 -9.85
C ARG A 327 -14.36 -12.17 -8.72
N PRO A 328 -14.37 -11.72 -7.43
CA PRO A 328 -14.03 -12.57 -6.29
C PRO A 328 -15.10 -13.63 -6.01
N ILE A 329 -14.79 -14.54 -5.11
CA ILE A 329 -15.77 -15.43 -4.48
C ILE A 329 -16.35 -14.70 -3.27
N VAL A 330 -17.67 -14.63 -3.19
CA VAL A 330 -18.41 -13.92 -2.14
C VAL A 330 -19.28 -14.92 -1.37
N ARG A 331 -19.14 -14.98 -0.06
CA ARG A 331 -20.07 -15.69 0.82
C ARG A 331 -21.25 -14.77 1.10
N ILE A 332 -22.43 -15.17 0.66
CA ILE A 332 -23.66 -14.41 0.84
C ILE A 332 -24.17 -14.62 2.27
N LEU A 333 -24.38 -13.51 2.97
CA LEU A 333 -24.82 -13.46 4.37
C LEU A 333 -26.19 -12.82 4.56
N VAL A 334 -26.61 -11.98 3.61
CA VAL A 334 -27.84 -11.19 3.69
C VAL A 334 -28.57 -11.28 2.35
N ASP A 335 -29.88 -11.48 2.39
CA ASP A 335 -30.75 -11.56 1.22
C ASP A 335 -31.10 -10.16 0.66
N GLU A 336 -31.90 -10.13 -0.40
CA GLU A 336 -32.34 -8.90 -1.08
C GLU A 336 -33.26 -8.01 -0.22
N ASP A 337 -33.90 -8.58 0.80
CA ASP A 337 -34.75 -7.88 1.76
C ASP A 337 -33.95 -7.35 2.98
N GLY A 338 -32.64 -7.59 3.03
CA GLY A 338 -31.77 -7.20 4.15
C GLY A 338 -31.84 -8.14 5.36
N ARG A 339 -32.35 -9.38 5.20
CA ARG A 339 -32.44 -10.38 6.26
C ARG A 339 -31.24 -11.30 6.25
N ASP A 340 -30.78 -11.71 7.42
CA ASP A 340 -29.69 -12.69 7.56
C ASP A 340 -30.13 -14.04 6.96
N ILE A 341 -29.23 -14.63 6.14
CA ILE A 341 -29.40 -15.96 5.57
C ILE A 341 -29.00 -16.99 6.63
N GLU A 342 -29.88 -17.92 6.93
CA GLU A 342 -29.66 -18.98 7.94
C GLU A 342 -28.50 -19.92 7.52
N HIS A 343 -28.40 -20.22 6.23
CA HIS A 343 -27.34 -21.06 5.65
C HIS A 343 -26.55 -20.27 4.60
N PRO A 344 -25.47 -19.55 5.01
CA PRO A 344 -24.60 -18.83 4.07
C PRO A 344 -24.04 -19.76 2.97
N TYR A 345 -23.95 -19.26 1.75
CA TYR A 345 -23.41 -20.00 0.62
C TYR A 345 -22.43 -19.13 -0.18
N GLU A 346 -21.54 -19.77 -0.94
CA GLU A 346 -20.55 -19.06 -1.74
C GLU A 346 -21.02 -18.86 -3.20
N CYS A 347 -20.79 -17.66 -3.68
CA CYS A 347 -21.09 -17.20 -5.03
C CYS A 347 -19.78 -16.85 -5.74
N ASP A 348 -19.35 -17.66 -6.70
CA ASP A 348 -18.19 -17.39 -7.53
C ASP A 348 -18.58 -16.44 -8.66
N LEU A 349 -18.19 -15.16 -8.53
CA LEU A 349 -18.55 -14.14 -9.51
C LEU A 349 -17.85 -14.34 -10.87
N SER A 350 -16.76 -15.12 -10.94
CA SER A 350 -16.13 -15.46 -12.22
C SER A 350 -17.02 -16.36 -13.10
N LYS A 351 -17.91 -17.15 -12.48
CA LYS A 351 -18.87 -18.03 -13.14
C LYS A 351 -20.24 -17.38 -13.36
N MET A 352 -20.52 -16.28 -12.65
CA MET A 352 -21.80 -15.57 -12.69
C MET A 352 -21.63 -14.18 -13.30
N LEU A 353 -21.41 -14.11 -14.62
CA LEU A 353 -21.00 -12.87 -15.30
C LEU A 353 -22.02 -11.72 -15.22
N THR A 354 -23.29 -12.01 -14.97
CA THR A 354 -24.35 -11.00 -14.81
C THR A 354 -24.43 -10.40 -13.41
N ILE A 355 -23.78 -11.05 -12.42
CA ILE A 355 -23.71 -10.56 -11.05
C ILE A 355 -22.48 -9.68 -10.89
N MET A 356 -22.66 -8.47 -10.34
CA MET A 356 -21.58 -7.49 -10.15
C MET A 356 -21.64 -6.90 -8.76
N ILE A 357 -20.45 -6.55 -8.24
CA ILE A 357 -20.33 -5.75 -7.01
C ILE A 357 -20.69 -4.30 -7.37
N ILE A 358 -21.66 -3.73 -6.66
CA ILE A 358 -22.12 -2.35 -6.84
C ILE A 358 -21.79 -1.45 -5.65
N ALA A 359 -21.48 -2.02 -4.50
CA ALA A 359 -21.07 -1.27 -3.33
C ALA A 359 -20.13 -2.11 -2.45
N CYS A 360 -19.28 -1.41 -1.70
CA CYS A 360 -18.39 -1.99 -0.71
C CYS A 360 -18.61 -1.27 0.63
N GLY A 361 -18.57 -2.02 1.71
CA GLY A 361 -18.77 -1.44 3.04
C GLY A 361 -19.19 -2.49 4.04
N ASP A 362 -19.71 -2.05 5.17
CA ASP A 362 -20.24 -2.95 6.18
C ASP A 362 -21.66 -3.40 5.83
N LEU A 363 -22.01 -4.62 6.24
CA LEU A 363 -23.42 -5.08 6.24
C LEU A 363 -24.27 -4.09 7.00
N VAL A 364 -25.40 -3.72 6.43
CA VAL A 364 -26.37 -2.79 7.02
C VAL A 364 -27.06 -3.42 8.22
#